data_e155450757e758f366cdeb260f3f5b91
#
_entry.id   e155450757e758f366cdeb260f3f5b91
#
_cell.length_a   1.000
_cell.length_b   1.000
_cell.length_c   1.000
_cell.angle_alpha   90.00
_cell.angle_beta   90.00
_cell.angle_gamma   90.00
#
_symmetry.space_group_name_H-M   'P 1'
#
loop_
_entity.id
_entity.type
_entity.pdbx_description
1 polymer ?
#
loop_
_entity_poly.entity_id
_entity_poly.type
_entity_poly.pdbx_seq_one_letter_code
_entity_poly.pdbx_strand_id
1 'polypeptide(L)'
;MAETKTEQKTEQKTKRVLIVDDDNEIVESVRYALEANGYSVLIARDGNQGLAMAEREDPDLVILDMMMPKRSGFLVLEKLRRSRPVPLRVIMITANEGSRHKAYAEMLGVDDYIRKPFAMDRLMESVNRLLESV
;
A
#
# COMPACT_ATOMS: atom_id res chain seq x y z
N MET A 1 -28.89 17.02 -19.70
CA MET A 1 -27.77 17.80 -19.24
C MET A 1 -26.52 16.98 -19.21
N ALA A 2 -25.58 17.35 -20.02
CA ALA A 2 -24.32 16.62 -20.08
C ALA A 2 -23.57 16.70 -18.76
N GLU A 3 -23.73 17.77 -18.04
CA GLU A 3 -23.07 17.96 -16.77
C GLU A 3 -23.41 16.86 -15.79
N THR A 4 -24.63 16.40 -15.79
CA THR A 4 -25.07 15.38 -14.86
C THR A 4 -24.26 14.11 -15.05
N LYS A 5 -24.05 13.72 -16.30
CA LYS A 5 -23.30 12.51 -16.58
C LYS A 5 -21.85 12.66 -16.18
N THR A 6 -21.29 13.84 -16.41
CA THR A 6 -19.92 14.11 -16.02
C THR A 6 -19.78 13.99 -14.50
N GLU A 7 -20.74 14.52 -13.78
CA GLU A 7 -20.70 14.44 -12.34
C GLU A 7 -20.76 13.01 -11.85
N GLN A 8 -21.55 12.18 -12.51
CA GLN A 8 -21.63 10.79 -12.12
C GLN A 8 -20.28 10.09 -12.29
N LYS A 9 -19.55 10.44 -13.34
CA LYS A 9 -18.22 9.89 -13.53
C LYS A 9 -17.29 10.33 -12.42
N THR A 10 -17.44 11.58 -11.96
CA THR A 10 -16.58 12.07 -10.89
C THR A 10 -16.92 11.44 -9.55
N GLU A 11 -18.03 10.73 -9.47
CA GLU A 11 -18.34 10.01 -8.26
C GLU A 11 -17.42 8.81 -8.06
N GLN A 12 -16.78 8.35 -9.12
CA GLN A 12 -15.75 7.34 -8.96
C GLN A 12 -14.60 7.97 -8.22
N LYS A 13 -14.45 7.55 -6.99
CA LYS A 13 -13.44 8.15 -6.14
C LYS A 13 -12.06 7.78 -6.60
N THR A 14 -11.16 8.73 -6.53
CA THR A 14 -9.74 8.48 -6.72
C THR A 14 -9.30 7.46 -5.68
N LYS A 15 -8.63 6.41 -6.11
CA LYS A 15 -8.11 5.42 -5.20
C LYS A 15 -6.97 6.00 -4.38
N ARG A 16 -6.92 5.63 -3.12
CA ARG A 16 -5.96 6.17 -2.17
C ARG A 16 -5.00 5.08 -1.73
N VAL A 17 -3.72 5.38 -1.83
CA VAL A 17 -2.66 4.43 -1.49
C VAL A 17 -1.85 5.00 -0.34
N LEU A 18 -1.70 4.21 0.71
CA LEU A 18 -0.86 4.57 1.84
C LEU A 18 0.51 3.90 1.67
N ILE A 19 1.57 4.71 1.69
CA ILE A 19 2.94 4.22 1.67
C ILE A 19 3.47 4.26 3.09
N VAL A 20 3.95 3.12 3.59
CA VAL A 20 4.54 3.03 4.93
C VAL A 20 5.98 2.58 4.77
N ASP A 21 6.91 3.53 4.84
CA ASP A 21 8.34 3.27 4.63
C ASP A 21 9.12 4.44 5.22
N ASP A 22 10.25 4.14 5.86
CA ASP A 22 11.07 5.19 6.46
C ASP A 22 12.16 5.70 5.50
N ASP A 23 12.28 5.12 4.32
CA ASP A 23 13.27 5.51 3.33
C ASP A 23 12.68 6.61 2.43
N ASN A 24 13.22 7.83 2.57
CA ASN A 24 12.71 8.97 1.83
C ASN A 24 12.78 8.80 0.31
N GLU A 25 13.85 8.18 -0.18
CA GLU A 25 13.99 7.99 -1.63
C GLU A 25 12.90 7.08 -2.16
N ILE A 26 12.64 6.00 -1.45
CA ILE A 26 11.57 5.07 -1.83
C ILE A 26 10.24 5.79 -1.80
N VAL A 27 9.96 6.49 -0.71
CA VAL A 27 8.68 7.17 -0.54
C VAL A 27 8.44 8.17 -1.67
N GLU A 28 9.43 9.01 -1.98
CA GLU A 28 9.24 10.02 -3.01
C GLU A 28 9.12 9.43 -4.40
N SER A 29 9.92 8.40 -4.70
CA SER A 29 9.84 7.75 -6.01
C SER A 29 8.49 7.06 -6.20
N VAL A 30 8.05 6.37 -5.18
CA VAL A 30 6.77 5.66 -5.26
C VAL A 30 5.61 6.65 -5.33
N ARG A 31 5.67 7.71 -4.51
CA ARG A 31 4.64 8.74 -4.55
C ARG A 31 4.52 9.35 -5.94
N TYR A 32 5.65 9.69 -6.54
CA TYR A 32 5.64 10.29 -7.86
C TYR A 32 4.97 9.36 -8.89
N ALA A 33 5.35 8.08 -8.86
CA ALA A 33 4.79 7.11 -9.79
C ALA A 33 3.29 6.91 -9.58
N LEU A 34 2.86 6.85 -8.32
CA LEU A 34 1.45 6.67 -8.01
C LEU A 34 0.63 7.87 -8.47
N GLU A 35 1.12 9.08 -8.18
CA GLU A 35 0.39 10.28 -8.58
C GLU A 35 0.34 10.41 -10.09
N ALA A 36 1.40 10.02 -10.79
CA ALA A 36 1.40 10.02 -12.25
C ALA A 36 0.37 9.04 -12.81
N ASN A 37 0.00 8.03 -12.06
CA ASN A 37 -1.01 7.06 -12.48
C ASN A 37 -2.41 7.40 -11.94
N GLY A 38 -2.59 8.57 -11.36
CA GLY A 38 -3.90 9.03 -10.95
C GLY A 38 -4.33 8.65 -9.55
N TYR A 39 -3.42 8.11 -8.73
CA TYR A 39 -3.76 7.74 -7.36
C TYR A 39 -3.46 8.88 -6.41
N SER A 40 -4.21 8.93 -5.33
CA SER A 40 -3.95 9.84 -4.23
C SER A 40 -3.08 9.12 -3.20
N VAL A 41 -2.12 9.83 -2.62
CA VAL A 41 -1.09 9.20 -1.80
C VAL A 41 -1.11 9.72 -0.37
N LEU A 42 -1.03 8.79 0.59
CA LEU A 42 -0.84 9.07 2.00
C LEU A 42 0.51 8.47 2.37
N ILE A 43 1.21 9.10 3.31
CA ILE A 43 2.56 8.68 3.68
C ILE A 43 2.69 8.53 5.18
N ALA A 44 3.25 7.42 5.61
CA ALA A 44 3.65 7.18 7.00
C ALA A 44 5.09 6.73 7.01
N ARG A 45 5.85 7.17 8.00
CA ARG A 45 7.28 6.96 8.03
C ARG A 45 7.73 5.89 9.03
N ASP A 46 6.81 5.34 9.78
CA ASP A 46 7.12 4.22 10.67
C ASP A 46 5.86 3.38 10.86
N GLY A 47 6.04 2.23 11.52
CA GLY A 47 4.94 1.29 11.67
C GLY A 47 3.79 1.79 12.52
N ASN A 48 4.08 2.56 13.56
CA ASN A 48 3.01 3.09 14.42
C ASN A 48 2.18 4.11 13.67
N GLN A 49 2.83 5.01 12.96
CA GLN A 49 2.14 6.00 12.14
C GLN A 49 1.34 5.30 11.03
N GLY A 50 1.94 4.26 10.42
CA GLY A 50 1.26 3.53 9.36
C GLY A 50 -0.01 2.89 9.83
N LEU A 51 0.03 2.23 10.98
CA LEU A 51 -1.16 1.59 11.53
C LEU A 51 -2.24 2.62 11.84
N ALA A 52 -1.85 3.73 12.50
CA ALA A 52 -2.82 4.76 12.85
C ALA A 52 -3.47 5.36 11.60
N MET A 53 -2.68 5.61 10.56
CA MET A 53 -3.20 6.19 9.33
C MET A 53 -4.09 5.20 8.57
N ALA A 54 -3.72 3.93 8.56
CA ALA A 54 -4.54 2.94 7.89
C ALA A 54 -5.92 2.85 8.54
N GLU A 55 -5.96 2.94 9.86
CA GLU A 55 -7.23 2.86 10.58
C GLU A 55 -8.06 4.14 10.44
N ARG A 56 -7.39 5.29 10.47
CA ARG A 56 -8.11 6.56 10.40
C ARG A 56 -8.53 6.94 8.99
N GLU A 57 -7.65 6.69 8.02
CA GLU A 57 -7.86 7.18 6.65
C GLU A 57 -8.52 6.16 5.73
N ASP A 58 -8.52 4.89 6.11
CA ASP A 58 -9.15 3.82 5.35
C ASP A 58 -8.71 3.82 3.87
N PRO A 59 -7.41 3.64 3.60
CA PRO A 59 -6.93 3.65 2.22
C PRO A 59 -7.40 2.40 1.46
N ASP A 60 -7.30 2.46 0.15
CA ASP A 60 -7.67 1.33 -0.70
C ASP A 60 -6.56 0.29 -0.80
N LEU A 61 -5.33 0.70 -0.56
CA LEU A 61 -4.16 -0.17 -0.65
C LEU A 61 -3.07 0.38 0.25
N VAL A 62 -2.30 -0.52 0.87
CA VAL A 62 -1.12 -0.13 1.65
C VAL A 62 0.11 -0.77 1.02
N ILE A 63 1.13 0.04 0.77
CA ILE A 63 2.46 -0.43 0.40
C ILE A 63 3.27 -0.36 1.68
N LEU A 64 3.71 -1.50 2.18
CA LEU A 64 4.20 -1.63 3.54
C LEU A 64 5.60 -2.20 3.56
N ASP A 65 6.56 -1.42 4.06
CA ASP A 65 7.92 -1.89 4.25
C ASP A 65 7.96 -2.83 5.45
N MET A 66 8.61 -3.97 5.28
CA MET A 66 8.73 -4.95 6.33
C MET A 66 9.65 -4.49 7.45
N MET A 67 10.73 -3.80 7.11
CA MET A 67 11.78 -3.45 8.07
C MET A 67 11.74 -1.98 8.40
N MET A 68 11.13 -1.64 9.52
CA MET A 68 11.00 -0.24 9.94
C MET A 68 11.26 -0.11 11.43
N PRO A 69 11.69 1.09 11.88
CA PRO A 69 11.77 1.34 13.32
C PRO A 69 10.39 1.37 13.96
N LYS A 70 10.36 1.22 15.25
CA LYS A 70 9.22 1.31 16.14
C LYS A 70 8.25 0.15 16.03
N ARG A 71 7.82 -0.21 14.83
CA ARG A 71 6.94 -1.36 14.65
C ARG A 71 7.21 -1.95 13.26
N SER A 72 7.57 -3.22 13.22
CA SER A 72 7.87 -3.87 11.96
C SER A 72 6.62 -3.97 11.10
N GLY A 73 6.82 -4.11 9.80
CA GLY A 73 5.71 -4.28 8.88
C GLY A 73 4.87 -5.50 9.18
N PHE A 74 5.49 -6.57 9.67
CA PHE A 74 4.73 -7.76 10.04
C PHE A 74 3.74 -7.48 11.15
N LEU A 75 4.15 -6.71 12.17
CA LEU A 75 3.25 -6.38 13.27
C LEU A 75 2.11 -5.48 12.79
N VAL A 76 2.41 -4.55 11.90
CA VAL A 76 1.38 -3.71 11.32
C VAL A 76 0.38 -4.59 10.55
N LEU A 77 0.88 -5.50 9.73
CA LEU A 77 0.04 -6.38 8.93
C LEU A 77 -0.86 -7.24 9.82
N GLU A 78 -0.29 -7.81 10.87
CA GLU A 78 -1.07 -8.64 11.80
C GLU A 78 -2.22 -7.85 12.41
N LYS A 79 -1.93 -6.61 12.83
CA LYS A 79 -2.95 -5.76 13.41
C LYS A 79 -4.04 -5.43 12.41
N LEU A 80 -3.65 -5.10 11.18
CA LEU A 80 -4.61 -4.75 10.14
C LEU A 80 -5.52 -5.94 9.83
N ARG A 81 -4.96 -7.15 9.83
CA ARG A 81 -5.77 -8.34 9.53
C ARG A 81 -6.78 -8.64 10.62
N ARG A 82 -6.50 -8.24 11.86
CA ARG A 82 -7.43 -8.49 12.96
C ARG A 82 -8.47 -7.41 13.14
N SER A 83 -8.17 -6.19 12.72
CA SER A 83 -9.01 -5.04 13.07
C SER A 83 -10.04 -4.70 12.01
N ARG A 84 -10.03 -5.38 10.88
CA ARG A 84 -10.92 -5.03 9.77
C ARG A 84 -11.74 -6.22 9.32
N PRO A 85 -13.07 -6.04 9.17
CA PRO A 85 -13.91 -7.13 8.67
C PRO A 85 -13.65 -7.45 7.22
N VAL A 86 -13.25 -6.46 6.41
CA VAL A 86 -12.89 -6.68 5.01
C VAL A 86 -11.39 -6.48 4.90
N PRO A 87 -10.65 -7.48 4.39
CA PRO A 87 -9.20 -7.37 4.33
C PRO A 87 -8.75 -6.21 3.47
N LEU A 88 -7.84 -5.43 4.02
CA LEU A 88 -7.20 -4.35 3.30
C LEU A 88 -6.16 -4.93 2.36
N ARG A 89 -6.07 -4.42 1.15
CA ARG A 89 -5.07 -4.89 0.20
C ARG A 89 -3.70 -4.36 0.61
N VAL A 90 -2.72 -5.26 0.63
CA VAL A 90 -1.37 -4.91 1.10
C VAL A 90 -0.34 -5.47 0.14
N ILE A 91 0.57 -4.61 -0.31
CA ILE A 91 1.79 -5.02 -1.00
C ILE A 91 2.92 -4.81 -0.01
N MET A 92 3.63 -5.87 0.31
CA MET A 92 4.76 -5.77 1.22
C MET A 92 6.04 -5.63 0.43
N ILE A 93 6.89 -4.69 0.83
CA ILE A 93 8.19 -4.50 0.19
C ILE A 93 9.28 -4.67 1.24
N THR A 94 10.42 -5.18 0.82
CA THR A 94 11.48 -5.48 1.77
C THR A 94 12.83 -5.69 1.10
N ALA A 95 13.89 -5.30 1.80
CA ALA A 95 15.26 -5.64 1.40
C ALA A 95 15.66 -7.04 1.85
N ASN A 96 14.85 -7.67 2.70
CA ASN A 96 15.18 -8.98 3.26
C ASN A 96 14.90 -10.08 2.24
N GLU A 97 15.86 -11.00 2.09
CA GLU A 97 15.76 -12.07 1.10
C GLU A 97 15.30 -13.39 1.68
N GLY A 98 15.02 -13.44 2.96
CA GLY A 98 14.68 -14.69 3.60
C GLY A 98 13.36 -15.27 3.13
N SER A 99 13.39 -16.56 2.73
CA SER A 99 12.17 -17.22 2.28
C SER A 99 11.16 -17.38 3.40
N ARG A 100 11.63 -17.45 4.64
CA ARG A 100 10.73 -17.52 5.79
C ARG A 100 9.87 -16.30 5.91
N HIS A 101 10.44 -15.12 5.66
CA HIS A 101 9.70 -13.88 5.76
C HIS A 101 8.63 -13.82 4.68
N LYS A 102 8.96 -14.26 3.49
CA LYS A 102 7.99 -14.29 2.41
C LYS A 102 6.84 -15.23 2.73
N ALA A 103 7.17 -16.43 3.22
CA ALA A 103 6.15 -17.42 3.57
C ALA A 103 5.21 -16.87 4.65
N TYR A 104 5.78 -16.19 5.65
CA TYR A 104 4.97 -15.63 6.73
C TYR A 104 4.07 -14.51 6.23
N ALA A 105 4.59 -13.65 5.36
CA ALA A 105 3.78 -12.58 4.77
C ALA A 105 2.61 -13.17 3.97
N GLU A 106 2.89 -14.21 3.21
CA GLU A 106 1.84 -14.87 2.43
C GLU A 106 0.79 -15.51 3.33
N MET A 107 1.22 -16.07 4.44
CA MET A 107 0.32 -16.63 5.43
C MET A 107 -0.60 -15.56 6.00
N LEU A 108 -0.10 -14.34 6.16
CA LEU A 108 -0.89 -13.22 6.65
C LEU A 108 -1.72 -12.56 5.54
N GLY A 109 -1.66 -13.11 4.33
CA GLY A 109 -2.54 -12.68 3.26
C GLY A 109 -2.12 -11.42 2.54
N VAL A 110 -0.81 -11.17 2.38
CA VAL A 110 -0.39 -10.06 1.54
C VAL A 110 -0.78 -10.36 0.10
N ASP A 111 -1.13 -9.31 -0.63
CA ASP A 111 -1.55 -9.46 -2.02
C ASP A 111 -0.36 -9.54 -2.95
N ASP A 112 0.78 -8.98 -2.55
CA ASP A 112 2.01 -9.13 -3.30
C ASP A 112 3.19 -8.89 -2.37
N TYR A 113 4.36 -9.41 -2.75
CA TYR A 113 5.57 -9.32 -1.94
C TYR A 113 6.71 -8.99 -2.90
N ILE A 114 7.31 -7.81 -2.75
CA ILE A 114 8.29 -7.30 -3.70
C ILE A 114 9.60 -7.00 -2.98
N ARG A 115 10.69 -7.48 -3.53
CA ARG A 115 12.02 -7.26 -2.93
C ARG A 115 12.63 -5.98 -3.44
N LYS A 116 13.28 -5.27 -2.52
CA LYS A 116 14.10 -4.12 -2.87
C LYS A 116 15.49 -4.59 -3.31
N PRO A 117 16.11 -3.94 -4.27
CA PRO A 117 15.57 -2.90 -5.11
C PRO A 117 14.63 -3.47 -6.18
N PHE A 118 13.63 -2.69 -6.55
CA PHE A 118 12.66 -3.15 -7.54
C PHE A 118 12.52 -2.12 -8.65
N ALA A 119 12.11 -2.61 -9.82
CA ALA A 119 11.75 -1.70 -10.90
C ALA A 119 10.39 -1.08 -10.56
N MET A 120 10.26 0.23 -10.79
CA MET A 120 9.02 0.91 -10.49
C MET A 120 7.85 0.32 -11.29
N ASP A 121 8.12 -0.13 -12.53
CA ASP A 121 7.09 -0.77 -13.33
C ASP A 121 6.54 -2.02 -12.67
N ARG A 122 7.39 -2.78 -11.99
CA ARG A 122 6.95 -3.98 -11.28
C ARG A 122 5.96 -3.64 -10.18
N LEU A 123 6.27 -2.60 -9.41
CA LEU A 123 5.38 -2.16 -8.34
C LEU A 123 4.08 -1.61 -8.90
N MET A 124 4.17 -0.77 -9.93
CA MET A 124 2.97 -0.16 -10.50
C MET A 124 2.06 -1.18 -11.15
N GLU A 125 2.63 -2.21 -11.75
CA GLU A 125 1.82 -3.30 -12.30
C GLU A 125 0.98 -3.95 -11.20
N SER A 126 1.59 -4.19 -10.06
CA SER A 126 0.90 -4.80 -8.93
C SER A 126 -0.20 -3.87 -8.40
N VAL A 127 0.11 -2.59 -8.23
CA VAL A 127 -0.85 -1.60 -7.74
C VAL A 127 -2.06 -1.53 -8.68
N ASN A 128 -1.80 -1.40 -9.96
CA ASN A 128 -2.88 -1.28 -10.96
C ASN A 128 -3.74 -2.53 -10.98
N ARG A 129 -3.12 -3.69 -10.93
CA ARG A 129 -3.85 -4.95 -10.93
C ARG A 129 -4.77 -5.06 -9.72
N LEU A 130 -4.28 -4.68 -8.56
CA LEU A 130 -5.06 -4.81 -7.34
C LEU A 130 -6.16 -3.78 -7.23
N LEU A 131 -5.97 -2.58 -7.76
CA LEU A 131 -6.95 -1.51 -7.61
C LEU A 131 -7.91 -1.42 -8.78
N GLU A 132 -7.50 -1.83 -9.97
CA GLU A 132 -8.38 -1.75 -11.13
C GLU A 132 -9.35 -2.91 -11.20
N SER A 133 -9.08 -3.98 -10.50
CA SER A 133 -9.94 -5.15 -10.53
C SER A 133 -11.11 -5.04 -9.57
N VAL A 134 -11.27 -3.93 -8.89
CA VAL A 134 -12.39 -3.73 -7.95
C VAL A 134 -13.45 -2.81 -8.49
#